data_fc8118ace621b683f4f15c1fe2a60af3
#
_entry.id   fc8118ace621b683f4f15c1fe2a60af3
#
_cell.length_a   1.000
_cell.length_b   1.000
_cell.length_c   1.000
_cell.angle_alpha   90.00
_cell.angle_beta   90.00
_cell.angle_gamma   90.00
#
_symmetry.space_group_name_H-M   'P 1'
#
loop_
_entity.id
_entity.type
_entity.pdbx_description
1 polymer ?
#
loop_
_entity_poly.entity_id
_entity_poly.type
_entity_poly.pdbx_seq_one_letter_code
_entity_poly.pdbx_strand_id
1 'polypeptide(L)'
;MNKPANFSNIHKYYDLINTITTLGFDKSWRSQAARNLNPGSVLDLVSGTGASYKDLNNFDVTALDPDEQMLSLNKFDRKIVGRGEDLPFNENSFDNVLCCFVWRNISETEKAMNEIYRVLKPGGKFILLDMTRPKNSTLRILHKIGTFILLHFIGLITMNFKEYRFLYKSLDFYPQPEIHLNKNEYLSLDITRFGLFGFVYLAVFTK
;
A
#
# COMPACT_ATOMS: atom_id res chain seq x y z
N MET A 1 -10.20 18.14 -1.71
CA MET A 1 -9.76 17.16 -0.68
C MET A 1 -10.70 15.96 -0.75
N ASN A 2 -10.23 14.82 -1.26
CA ASN A 2 -11.01 13.59 -1.22
C ASN A 2 -10.91 13.02 0.20
N LYS A 3 -12.07 12.81 0.85
CA LYS A 3 -12.09 12.10 2.14
C LYS A 3 -11.49 10.71 1.93
N PRO A 4 -10.61 10.25 2.81
CA PRO A 4 -10.10 8.89 2.76
C PRO A 4 -11.28 7.91 2.77
N ALA A 5 -11.17 6.82 2.00
CA ALA A 5 -12.20 5.79 2.02
C ALA A 5 -12.25 5.17 3.42
N ASN A 6 -13.45 5.05 3.96
CA ASN A 6 -13.67 4.30 5.19
C ASN A 6 -13.97 2.85 4.81
N PHE A 7 -12.99 1.97 4.96
CA PHE A 7 -13.12 0.54 4.64
C PHE A 7 -13.66 -0.29 5.81
N SER A 8 -14.00 0.34 6.96
CA SER A 8 -14.52 -0.35 8.14
C SER A 8 -15.79 -1.18 7.86
N ASN A 9 -16.60 -0.79 6.88
CA ASN A 9 -17.81 -1.55 6.51
C ASN A 9 -17.53 -2.85 5.75
N ILE A 10 -16.35 -3.00 5.17
CA ILE A 10 -15.97 -4.18 4.36
C ILE A 10 -14.79 -4.96 4.96
N HIS A 11 -14.36 -4.62 6.18
CA HIS A 11 -13.17 -5.21 6.82
C HIS A 11 -13.18 -6.75 6.80
N LYS A 12 -14.35 -7.39 7.01
CA LYS A 12 -14.48 -8.87 7.01
C LYS A 12 -14.20 -9.50 5.64
N TYR A 13 -14.42 -8.77 4.55
CA TYR A 13 -14.26 -9.26 3.19
C TYR A 13 -13.09 -8.59 2.47
N TYR A 14 -12.40 -7.66 3.12
CA TYR A 14 -11.36 -6.84 2.51
C TYR A 14 -10.27 -7.69 1.84
N ASP A 15 -9.73 -8.67 2.57
CA ASP A 15 -8.69 -9.56 2.06
C ASP A 15 -9.19 -10.46 0.93
N LEU A 16 -10.43 -10.98 1.04
CA LEU A 16 -11.05 -11.77 -0.03
C LEU A 16 -11.23 -10.94 -1.30
N ILE A 17 -11.67 -9.71 -1.16
CA ILE A 17 -11.88 -8.79 -2.28
C ILE A 17 -10.55 -8.45 -2.94
N ASN A 18 -9.51 -8.15 -2.16
CA ASN A 18 -8.18 -7.93 -2.69
C ASN A 18 -7.69 -9.17 -3.45
N THR A 19 -7.85 -10.36 -2.90
CA THR A 19 -7.49 -11.62 -3.56
C THR A 19 -8.25 -11.82 -4.88
N ILE A 20 -9.55 -11.53 -4.92
CA ILE A 20 -10.35 -11.65 -6.14
C ILE A 20 -9.91 -10.62 -7.19
N THR A 21 -9.76 -9.35 -6.81
CA THR A 21 -9.38 -8.26 -7.74
C THR A 21 -7.97 -8.41 -8.29
N THR A 22 -7.09 -9.08 -7.57
CA THR A 22 -5.71 -9.35 -7.97
C THR A 22 -5.53 -10.77 -8.54
N LEU A 23 -6.61 -11.55 -8.65
CA LEU A 23 -6.58 -12.98 -9.02
C LEU A 23 -5.63 -13.80 -8.13
N GLY A 24 -5.48 -13.42 -6.86
CA GLY A 24 -4.60 -14.05 -5.88
C GLY A 24 -3.11 -13.70 -5.98
N PHE A 25 -2.72 -12.88 -6.96
CA PHE A 25 -1.33 -12.47 -7.14
C PHE A 25 -0.83 -11.50 -6.06
N ASP A 26 -1.73 -10.83 -5.32
CA ASP A 26 -1.38 -9.94 -4.20
C ASP A 26 -0.43 -10.58 -3.19
N LYS A 27 -0.62 -11.86 -2.88
CA LYS A 27 0.26 -12.62 -1.98
C LYS A 27 1.68 -12.75 -2.53
N SER A 28 1.82 -13.08 -3.81
CA SER A 28 3.13 -13.19 -4.47
C SER A 28 3.84 -11.84 -4.52
N TRP A 29 3.10 -10.75 -4.78
CA TRP A 29 3.68 -9.41 -4.84
C TRP A 29 4.08 -8.90 -3.45
N ARG A 30 3.32 -9.19 -2.38
CA ARG A 30 3.71 -8.90 -0.99
C ARG A 30 4.98 -9.67 -0.60
N SER A 31 5.06 -10.96 -0.95
CA SER A 31 6.27 -11.75 -0.74
C SER A 31 7.48 -11.17 -1.47
N GLN A 32 7.30 -10.67 -2.70
CA GLN A 32 8.38 -9.98 -3.42
C GLN A 32 8.77 -8.66 -2.75
N ALA A 33 7.81 -7.89 -2.24
CA ALA A 33 8.09 -6.68 -1.48
C ALA A 33 8.91 -6.99 -0.22
N ALA A 34 8.50 -8.00 0.55
CA ALA A 34 9.19 -8.42 1.77
C ALA A 34 10.65 -8.88 1.54
N ARG A 35 10.96 -9.46 0.39
CA ARG A 35 12.34 -9.86 0.03
C ARG A 35 13.31 -8.68 -0.13
N ASN A 36 12.82 -7.46 -0.25
CA ASN A 36 13.65 -6.26 -0.35
C ASN A 36 13.98 -5.65 1.01
N LEU A 37 13.38 -6.14 2.09
CA LEU A 37 13.63 -5.66 3.45
C LEU A 37 15.04 -6.02 3.92
N ASN A 38 15.65 -5.11 4.67
CA ASN A 38 16.85 -5.41 5.44
C ASN A 38 16.48 -6.27 6.68
N PRO A 39 17.38 -7.08 7.23
CA PRO A 39 17.15 -7.69 8.54
C PRO A 39 16.85 -6.61 9.60
N GLY A 40 15.97 -6.92 10.57
CA GLY A 40 15.70 -6.03 11.70
C GLY A 40 14.23 -5.65 11.86
N SER A 41 14.01 -4.42 12.30
CA SER A 41 12.68 -3.88 12.60
C SER A 41 11.93 -3.40 11.35
N VAL A 42 10.62 -3.65 11.30
CA VAL A 42 9.73 -3.24 10.21
C VAL A 42 8.54 -2.48 10.77
N LEU A 43 8.29 -1.28 10.25
CA LEU A 43 7.01 -0.61 10.39
C LEU A 43 6.12 -1.04 9.22
N ASP A 44 5.07 -1.83 9.47
CA ASP A 44 4.02 -2.15 8.49
C ASP A 44 3.00 -1.01 8.50
N LEU A 45 3.17 -0.08 7.57
CA LEU A 45 2.46 1.19 7.49
C LEU A 45 1.12 1.03 6.80
N VAL A 46 0.04 1.43 7.49
CA VAL A 46 -1.35 1.22 7.09
C VAL A 46 -1.59 -0.28 6.82
N SER A 47 -1.25 -1.06 7.86
CA SER A 47 -1.16 -2.53 7.81
C SER A 47 -2.52 -3.21 7.67
N GLY A 48 -3.62 -2.52 7.99
CA GLY A 48 -4.97 -3.08 7.95
C GLY A 48 -5.11 -4.35 8.77
N THR A 49 -5.65 -5.39 8.14
CA THR A 49 -5.86 -6.72 8.73
C THR A 49 -4.57 -7.56 8.89
N GLY A 50 -3.42 -7.03 8.47
CA GLY A 50 -2.15 -7.74 8.51
C GLY A 50 -1.97 -8.73 7.36
N ALA A 51 -2.38 -8.38 6.16
CA ALA A 51 -2.25 -9.24 4.97
C ALA A 51 -0.80 -9.67 4.66
N SER A 52 0.19 -8.90 5.13
CA SER A 52 1.63 -9.19 5.00
C SER A 52 2.19 -10.07 6.13
N TYR A 53 1.38 -10.49 7.11
CA TYR A 53 1.82 -11.20 8.31
C TYR A 53 2.72 -12.41 8.02
N LYS A 54 2.36 -13.23 7.02
CA LYS A 54 3.12 -14.44 6.69
C LYS A 54 4.50 -14.14 6.12
N ASP A 55 4.64 -13.02 5.41
CA ASP A 55 5.88 -12.62 4.76
C ASP A 55 6.82 -11.88 5.74
N LEU A 56 6.29 -11.42 6.87
CA LEU A 56 7.00 -10.63 7.87
C LEU A 56 7.27 -11.37 9.19
N ASN A 57 6.97 -12.65 9.29
CA ASN A 57 7.06 -13.44 10.54
C ASN A 57 8.47 -13.57 11.12
N ASN A 58 9.51 -13.28 10.34
CA ASN A 58 10.91 -13.31 10.77
C ASN A 58 11.47 -11.92 11.14
N PHE A 59 10.62 -10.90 11.19
CA PHE A 59 10.99 -9.52 11.48
C PHE A 59 10.39 -9.04 12.81
N ASP A 60 11.01 -8.04 13.43
CA ASP A 60 10.39 -7.30 14.56
C ASP A 60 9.40 -6.27 14.00
N VAL A 61 8.13 -6.65 13.95
CA VAL A 61 7.10 -5.87 13.25
C VAL A 61 6.30 -5.01 14.21
N THR A 62 6.15 -3.74 13.85
CA THR A 62 5.15 -2.83 14.41
C THR A 62 4.11 -2.53 13.33
N ALA A 63 2.87 -2.92 13.55
CA ALA A 63 1.75 -2.64 12.67
C ALA A 63 1.10 -1.30 13.03
N LEU A 64 0.94 -0.41 12.05
CA LEU A 64 0.28 0.88 12.25
C LEU A 64 -0.86 1.05 11.25
N ASP A 65 -2.05 1.42 11.73
CA ASP A 65 -3.20 1.74 10.89
C ASP A 65 -4.09 2.80 11.57
N PRO A 66 -4.71 3.73 10.82
CA PRO A 66 -5.67 4.67 11.39
C PRO A 66 -7.00 4.03 11.80
N ASP A 67 -7.32 2.83 11.30
CA ASP A 67 -8.56 2.11 11.58
C ASP A 67 -8.32 1.03 12.65
N GLU A 68 -8.79 1.31 13.87
CA GLU A 68 -8.68 0.39 15.01
C GLU A 68 -9.40 -0.95 14.76
N GLN A 69 -10.50 -0.95 13.99
CA GLN A 69 -11.23 -2.18 13.67
C GLN A 69 -10.40 -3.09 12.74
N MET A 70 -9.72 -2.50 11.76
CA MET A 70 -8.79 -3.23 10.91
C MET A 70 -7.63 -3.81 11.73
N LEU A 71 -7.03 -3.01 12.62
CA LEU A 71 -5.97 -3.47 13.52
C LEU A 71 -6.42 -4.58 14.49
N SER A 72 -7.68 -4.61 14.90
CA SER A 72 -8.19 -5.67 15.77
C SER A 72 -8.11 -7.05 15.14
N LEU A 73 -8.17 -7.13 13.79
CA LEU A 73 -8.04 -8.35 13.01
C LEU A 73 -6.58 -8.71 12.68
N ASN A 74 -5.67 -7.77 12.88
CA ASN A 74 -4.25 -7.93 12.60
C ASN A 74 -3.61 -8.89 13.62
N LYS A 75 -2.74 -9.78 13.14
CA LYS A 75 -2.12 -10.83 13.95
C LYS A 75 -0.80 -10.43 14.59
N PHE A 76 -0.25 -9.27 14.25
CA PHE A 76 0.97 -8.78 14.90
C PHE A 76 0.71 -8.41 16.36
N ASP A 77 1.67 -8.66 17.24
CA ASP A 77 1.55 -8.37 18.68
C ASP A 77 1.62 -6.86 18.95
N ARG A 78 2.52 -6.15 18.24
CA ARG A 78 2.69 -4.71 18.39
C ARG A 78 1.85 -3.95 17.38
N LYS A 79 0.78 -3.32 17.86
CA LYS A 79 -0.20 -2.58 17.06
C LYS A 79 -0.39 -1.18 17.58
N ILE A 80 -0.37 -0.19 16.69
CA ILE A 80 -0.48 1.22 17.05
C ILE A 80 -1.52 1.88 16.13
N VAL A 81 -2.50 2.54 16.70
CA VAL A 81 -3.44 3.39 15.95
C VAL A 81 -2.72 4.68 15.61
N GLY A 82 -2.60 4.99 14.32
CA GLY A 82 -1.86 6.16 13.86
C GLY A 82 -1.96 6.36 12.34
N ARG A 83 -1.41 7.47 11.89
CA ARG A 83 -1.43 7.86 10.47
C ARG A 83 -0.01 8.00 9.95
N GLY A 84 0.16 7.75 8.64
CA GLY A 84 1.47 7.89 7.99
C GLY A 84 1.99 9.32 7.96
N GLU A 85 1.10 10.29 8.04
CA GLU A 85 1.41 11.71 8.04
C GLU A 85 1.90 12.26 9.40
N ASP A 86 1.80 11.43 10.47
CA ASP A 86 2.21 11.80 11.83
C ASP A 86 2.56 10.51 12.60
N LEU A 87 3.80 10.05 12.43
CA LEU A 87 4.25 8.78 12.99
C LEU A 87 4.68 8.94 14.45
N PRO A 88 4.06 8.22 15.42
CA PRO A 88 4.36 8.34 16.85
C PRO A 88 5.66 7.62 17.25
N PHE A 89 6.72 7.80 16.47
CA PHE A 89 8.02 7.18 16.71
C PHE A 89 9.13 8.22 16.66
N ASN A 90 10.23 7.93 17.34
CA ASN A 90 11.44 8.74 17.26
C ASN A 90 12.10 8.61 15.88
N GLU A 91 12.97 9.56 15.55
CA GLU A 91 13.83 9.44 14.38
C GLU A 91 14.72 8.19 14.46
N ASN A 92 15.07 7.62 13.30
CA ASN A 92 15.96 6.46 13.19
C ASN A 92 15.51 5.24 14.02
N SER A 93 14.21 4.97 14.09
CA SER A 93 13.63 3.87 14.87
C SER A 93 13.55 2.54 14.12
N PHE A 94 13.42 2.57 12.78
CA PHE A 94 13.17 1.38 11.99
C PHE A 94 14.24 1.11 10.93
N ASP A 95 14.56 -0.15 10.74
CA ASP A 95 15.40 -0.61 9.64
C ASP A 95 14.63 -0.58 8.31
N ASN A 96 13.30 -0.76 8.38
CA ASN A 96 12.43 -0.76 7.20
C ASN A 96 11.06 -0.15 7.50
N VAL A 97 10.45 0.44 6.46
CA VAL A 97 9.02 0.74 6.40
C VAL A 97 8.44 0.01 5.19
N LEU A 98 7.36 -0.74 5.39
CA LEU A 98 6.62 -1.42 4.32
C LEU A 98 5.23 -0.79 4.19
N CYS A 99 4.81 -0.47 2.96
CA CYS A 99 3.48 0.04 2.66
C CYS A 99 2.91 -0.68 1.44
N CYS A 100 1.80 -1.42 1.61
CA CYS A 100 1.25 -2.27 0.56
C CYS A 100 -0.19 -1.92 0.19
N PHE A 101 -0.42 -1.48 -1.07
CA PHE A 101 -1.73 -1.24 -1.70
C PHE A 101 -2.58 -0.13 -1.09
N VAL A 102 -1.95 0.85 -0.42
CA VAL A 102 -2.67 1.88 0.30
C VAL A 102 -2.13 3.30 0.07
N TRP A 103 -0.95 3.45 -0.55
CA TRP A 103 -0.30 4.74 -0.74
C TRP A 103 -1.21 5.79 -1.40
N ARG A 104 -1.96 5.39 -2.41
CA ARG A 104 -2.92 6.25 -3.11
C ARG A 104 -4.09 6.74 -2.24
N ASN A 105 -4.25 6.19 -1.03
CA ASN A 105 -5.28 6.56 -0.07
C ASN A 105 -4.77 7.52 1.02
N ILE A 106 -3.44 7.74 1.08
CA ILE A 106 -2.82 8.70 2.00
C ILE A 106 -3.11 10.11 1.50
N SER A 107 -3.60 10.96 2.40
CA SER A 107 -4.07 12.32 2.03
C SER A 107 -2.93 13.27 1.71
N GLU A 108 -1.84 13.22 2.50
CA GLU A 108 -0.68 14.11 2.44
C GLU A 108 0.59 13.27 2.24
N THR A 109 0.75 12.72 1.02
CA THR A 109 1.86 11.80 0.71
C THR A 109 3.25 12.40 0.90
N GLU A 110 3.40 13.73 0.69
CA GLU A 110 4.68 14.43 0.95
C GLU A 110 5.01 14.43 2.45
N LYS A 111 4.02 14.69 3.30
CA LYS A 111 4.20 14.65 4.75
C LYS A 111 4.48 13.23 5.23
N ALA A 112 3.75 12.24 4.72
CA ALA A 112 4.00 10.84 5.02
C ALA A 112 5.41 10.41 4.59
N MET A 113 5.90 10.86 3.42
CA MET A 113 7.25 10.56 2.96
C MET A 113 8.32 11.14 3.89
N ASN A 114 8.12 12.38 4.38
CA ASN A 114 9.03 13.01 5.34
C ASN A 114 9.07 12.26 6.67
N GLU A 115 7.90 11.83 7.16
CA GLU A 115 7.81 11.03 8.38
C GLU A 115 8.47 9.65 8.23
N ILE A 116 8.25 8.97 7.09
CA ILE A 116 8.92 7.71 6.76
C ILE A 116 10.44 7.92 6.74
N TYR A 117 10.92 8.97 6.07
CA TYR A 117 12.34 9.29 6.06
C TYR A 117 12.88 9.54 7.46
N ARG A 118 12.16 10.29 8.30
CA ARG A 118 12.55 10.61 9.67
C ARG A 118 12.72 9.37 10.53
N VAL A 119 11.75 8.44 10.47
CA VAL A 119 11.77 7.23 11.31
C VAL A 119 12.71 6.14 10.80
N LEU A 120 13.11 6.17 9.52
CA LEU A 120 14.09 5.23 8.98
C LEU A 120 15.50 5.52 9.52
N LYS A 121 16.22 4.47 9.89
CA LYS A 121 17.66 4.52 10.18
C LYS A 121 18.46 4.83 8.92
N PRO A 122 19.69 5.39 9.04
CA PRO A 122 20.62 5.47 7.91
C PRO A 122 20.82 4.09 7.26
N GLY A 123 20.70 4.00 5.92
CA GLY A 123 20.70 2.74 5.17
C GLY A 123 19.41 1.94 5.26
N GLY A 124 18.42 2.42 6.01
CA GLY A 124 17.07 1.83 6.09
C GLY A 124 16.30 1.94 4.77
N LYS A 125 15.31 1.08 4.59
CA LYS A 125 14.55 1.01 3.34
C LYS A 125 13.07 1.32 3.53
N PHE A 126 12.50 2.09 2.60
CA PHE A 126 11.07 2.18 2.42
C PHE A 126 10.66 1.37 1.19
N ILE A 127 9.81 0.37 1.40
CA ILE A 127 9.29 -0.52 0.37
C ILE A 127 7.81 -0.18 0.15
N LEU A 128 7.49 0.31 -1.04
CA LEU A 128 6.14 0.69 -1.45
C LEU A 128 5.66 -0.22 -2.57
N LEU A 129 4.64 -1.02 -2.28
CA LEU A 129 3.92 -1.83 -3.26
C LEU A 129 2.54 -1.24 -3.48
N ASP A 130 2.24 -0.77 -4.69
CA ASP A 130 0.90 -0.22 -4.99
C ASP A 130 0.52 -0.43 -6.46
N MET A 131 -0.70 0.00 -6.79
CA MET A 131 -1.28 -0.12 -8.13
C MET A 131 -1.30 1.24 -8.83
N THR A 132 -1.22 1.18 -10.16
CA THR A 132 -1.33 2.34 -11.06
C THR A 132 -1.98 1.93 -12.37
N ARG A 133 -2.24 2.87 -13.26
CA ARG A 133 -2.65 2.53 -14.63
C ARG A 133 -1.45 2.10 -15.49
N PRO A 134 -1.62 1.23 -16.50
CA PRO A 134 -0.57 0.92 -17.46
C PRO A 134 0.02 2.15 -18.14
N LYS A 135 1.30 2.14 -18.45
CA LYS A 135 1.97 3.24 -19.17
C LYS A 135 1.46 3.40 -20.60
N ASN A 136 1.30 2.27 -21.31
CA ASN A 136 0.81 2.27 -22.69
C ASN A 136 -0.65 2.73 -22.73
N SER A 137 -0.98 3.66 -23.63
CA SER A 137 -2.30 4.29 -23.72
C SER A 137 -3.41 3.30 -24.09
N THR A 138 -3.15 2.38 -25.01
CA THR A 138 -4.13 1.37 -25.43
C THR A 138 -4.41 0.39 -24.28
N LEU A 139 -3.36 -0.12 -23.63
CA LEU A 139 -3.50 -1.01 -22.48
C LEU A 139 -4.16 -0.30 -21.30
N ARG A 140 -3.96 1.00 -21.15
CA ARG A 140 -4.64 1.82 -20.14
C ARG A 140 -6.14 1.87 -20.37
N ILE A 141 -6.58 2.02 -21.63
CA ILE A 141 -8.01 2.01 -21.96
C ILE A 141 -8.62 0.64 -21.66
N LEU A 142 -7.97 -0.44 -22.08
CA LEU A 142 -8.42 -1.81 -21.80
C LEU A 142 -8.48 -2.07 -20.28
N HIS A 143 -7.45 -1.65 -19.56
CA HIS A 143 -7.41 -1.76 -18.09
C HIS A 143 -8.53 -0.94 -17.42
N LYS A 144 -8.82 0.27 -17.92
CA LYS A 144 -9.95 1.09 -17.41
C LYS A 144 -11.28 0.39 -17.60
N ILE A 145 -11.54 -0.15 -18.79
CA ILE A 145 -12.78 -0.87 -19.09
C ILE A 145 -12.88 -2.13 -18.22
N GLY A 146 -11.82 -2.96 -18.17
CA GLY A 146 -11.83 -4.19 -17.40
C GLY A 146 -12.01 -3.95 -15.89
N THR A 147 -11.28 -3.00 -15.33
CA THR A 147 -11.42 -2.64 -13.89
C THR A 147 -12.77 -1.99 -13.60
N PHE A 148 -13.34 -1.21 -14.52
CA PHE A 148 -14.67 -0.66 -14.36
C PHE A 148 -15.72 -1.78 -14.24
N ILE A 149 -15.74 -2.71 -15.20
CA ILE A 149 -16.69 -3.83 -15.21
C ILE A 149 -16.51 -4.68 -13.94
N LEU A 150 -15.28 -5.10 -13.62
CA LEU A 150 -14.97 -5.96 -12.48
C LEU A 150 -15.40 -5.32 -11.15
N LEU A 151 -14.97 -4.09 -10.90
CA LEU A 151 -15.25 -3.43 -9.62
C LEU A 151 -16.73 -3.07 -9.46
N HIS A 152 -17.44 -2.74 -10.55
CA HIS A 152 -18.90 -2.51 -10.48
C HIS A 152 -19.67 -3.82 -10.23
N PHE A 153 -19.24 -4.91 -10.85
CA PHE A 153 -19.82 -6.23 -10.61
C PHE A 153 -19.62 -6.68 -9.15
N ILE A 154 -18.42 -6.54 -8.62
CA ILE A 154 -18.13 -6.82 -7.19
C ILE A 154 -18.95 -5.90 -6.28
N GLY A 155 -19.04 -4.61 -6.62
CA GLY A 155 -19.86 -3.64 -5.88
C GLY A 155 -21.33 -4.01 -5.84
N LEU A 156 -21.86 -4.60 -6.93
CA LEU A 156 -23.24 -5.12 -6.99
C LEU A 156 -23.44 -6.31 -6.06
N ILE A 157 -22.51 -7.28 -6.08
CA ILE A 157 -22.61 -8.49 -5.26
C ILE A 157 -22.47 -8.17 -3.78
N THR A 158 -21.57 -7.27 -3.42
CA THR A 158 -21.26 -6.92 -2.01
C THR A 158 -22.12 -5.79 -1.46
N MET A 159 -22.95 -5.15 -2.30
CA MET A 159 -23.75 -3.96 -1.97
C MET A 159 -22.93 -2.76 -1.48
N ASN A 160 -21.64 -2.68 -1.86
CA ASN A 160 -20.69 -1.66 -1.43
C ASN A 160 -20.16 -0.81 -2.60
N PHE A 161 -21.06 -0.19 -3.35
CA PHE A 161 -20.72 0.57 -4.57
C PHE A 161 -19.77 1.75 -4.34
N LYS A 162 -19.85 2.41 -3.17
CA LYS A 162 -19.04 3.61 -2.87
C LYS A 162 -17.56 3.26 -2.79
N GLU A 163 -17.22 2.18 -2.12
CA GLU A 163 -15.87 1.69 -1.88
C GLU A 163 -15.21 1.26 -3.19
N TYR A 164 -15.92 0.52 -4.04
CA TYR A 164 -15.40 0.07 -5.34
C TYR A 164 -15.27 1.20 -6.36
N ARG A 165 -16.23 2.14 -6.34
CA ARG A 165 -16.11 3.37 -7.15
C ARG A 165 -14.90 4.21 -6.71
N PHE A 166 -14.62 4.26 -5.41
CA PHE A 166 -13.43 4.92 -4.90
C PHE A 166 -12.17 4.20 -5.37
N LEU A 167 -12.08 2.87 -5.21
CA LEU A 167 -10.95 2.06 -5.70
C LEU A 167 -10.69 2.29 -7.20
N TYR A 168 -11.73 2.28 -8.02
CA TYR A 168 -11.61 2.56 -9.44
C TYR A 168 -10.99 3.94 -9.72
N LYS A 169 -11.49 4.97 -9.03
CA LYS A 169 -11.01 6.34 -9.18
C LYS A 169 -9.60 6.55 -8.63
N SER A 170 -9.26 5.86 -7.53
CA SER A 170 -7.96 6.02 -6.87
C SER A 170 -6.78 5.63 -7.77
N LEU A 171 -7.00 4.75 -8.74
CA LEU A 171 -5.97 4.39 -9.73
C LEU A 171 -5.58 5.56 -10.68
N ASP A 172 -6.37 6.61 -10.72
CA ASP A 172 -6.13 7.81 -11.53
C ASP A 172 -5.75 9.03 -10.65
N PHE A 173 -5.61 8.91 -9.31
CA PHE A 173 -5.30 10.03 -8.41
C PHE A 173 -3.88 10.56 -8.58
N TYR A 174 -2.94 9.67 -8.87
CA TYR A 174 -1.55 10.03 -9.02
C TYR A 174 -1.06 9.76 -10.44
N PRO A 175 -0.12 10.57 -10.93
CA PRO A 175 0.62 10.25 -12.15
C PRO A 175 1.37 8.93 -11.99
N GLN A 176 2.07 8.50 -13.05
CA GLN A 176 2.89 7.30 -12.99
C GLN A 176 3.90 7.38 -11.85
N PRO A 177 4.21 6.25 -11.16
CA PRO A 177 5.10 6.26 -10.00
C PRO A 177 6.46 6.89 -10.29
N GLU A 178 6.99 6.71 -11.48
CA GLU A 178 8.26 7.29 -11.92
C GLU A 178 8.23 8.83 -11.99
N ILE A 179 7.05 9.44 -11.98
CA ILE A 179 6.90 10.89 -12.02
C ILE A 179 6.68 11.44 -10.62
N HIS A 180 5.71 10.90 -9.88
CA HIS A 180 5.34 11.48 -8.58
C HIS A 180 6.26 11.06 -7.43
N LEU A 181 6.90 9.86 -7.53
CA LEU A 181 7.84 9.40 -6.52
C LEU A 181 9.25 9.99 -6.69
N ASN A 182 9.66 10.33 -7.91
CA ASN A 182 10.98 10.92 -8.20
C ASN A 182 11.19 12.34 -7.63
N LYS A 183 10.20 12.93 -6.97
CA LYS A 183 10.32 14.27 -6.38
C LYS A 183 11.06 14.30 -5.05
N ASN A 184 11.39 13.16 -4.48
CA ASN A 184 12.08 13.06 -3.20
C ASN A 184 13.60 12.97 -3.42
N GLU A 185 14.27 14.10 -3.24
CA GLU A 185 15.74 14.22 -3.39
C GLU A 185 16.55 13.44 -2.35
N TYR A 186 15.89 12.92 -1.30
CA TYR A 186 16.56 12.35 -0.13
C TYR A 186 16.75 10.83 -0.17
N LEU A 187 16.12 10.12 -1.09
CA LEU A 187 16.18 8.67 -1.15
C LEU A 187 16.58 8.21 -2.56
N SER A 188 17.45 7.23 -2.65
CA SER A 188 17.61 6.48 -3.90
C SER A 188 16.33 5.69 -4.16
N LEU A 189 15.91 5.60 -5.42
CA LEU A 189 14.65 4.99 -5.83
C LEU A 189 14.89 3.98 -6.94
N ASP A 190 14.42 2.76 -6.71
CA ASP A 190 14.33 1.71 -7.73
C ASP A 190 12.87 1.28 -7.90
N ILE A 191 12.38 1.20 -9.15
CA ILE A 191 10.99 0.88 -9.46
C ILE A 191 10.91 -0.32 -10.38
N THR A 192 10.29 -1.40 -9.88
CA THR A 192 9.96 -2.60 -10.65
C THR A 192 8.45 -2.70 -10.88
N ARG A 193 8.02 -3.17 -12.05
CA ARG A 193 6.60 -3.33 -12.37
C ARG A 193 6.22 -4.79 -12.49
N PHE A 194 5.02 -5.10 -12.00
CA PHE A 194 4.42 -6.43 -12.00
C PHE A 194 3.00 -6.43 -12.56
N GLY A 195 2.47 -7.65 -12.67
CA GLY A 195 1.10 -7.87 -13.11
C GLY A 195 0.92 -7.71 -14.62
N LEU A 196 -0.25 -8.08 -15.08
CA LEU A 196 -0.63 -7.93 -16.48
C LEU A 196 -0.56 -6.45 -16.87
N PHE A 197 0.20 -6.12 -17.91
CA PHE A 197 0.42 -4.75 -18.40
C PHE A 197 1.16 -3.80 -17.43
N GLY A 198 1.80 -4.30 -16.36
CA GLY A 198 2.58 -3.50 -15.43
C GLY A 198 1.75 -2.53 -14.58
N PHE A 199 0.54 -2.93 -14.18
CA PHE A 199 -0.35 -2.09 -13.37
C PHE A 199 -0.04 -2.13 -11.86
N VAL A 200 0.84 -3.00 -11.42
CA VAL A 200 1.37 -3.02 -10.05
C VAL A 200 2.83 -2.56 -10.10
N TYR A 201 3.25 -1.80 -9.13
CA TYR A 201 4.64 -1.38 -8.99
C TYR A 201 5.16 -1.62 -7.58
N LEU A 202 6.43 -1.91 -7.50
CA LEU A 202 7.23 -1.97 -6.29
C LEU A 202 8.29 -0.87 -6.40
N ALA A 203 8.25 0.08 -5.48
CA ALA A 203 9.28 1.11 -5.35
C ALA A 203 10.09 0.84 -4.09
N VAL A 204 11.40 0.80 -4.22
CA VAL A 204 12.35 0.60 -3.13
C VAL A 204 13.20 1.86 -2.99
N PHE A 205 13.05 2.52 -1.85
CA PHE A 205 13.84 3.67 -1.47
C PHE A 205 14.89 3.24 -0.45
N THR A 206 16.06 3.86 -0.48
CA THR A 206 17.11 3.67 0.53
C THR A 206 17.53 5.03 1.09
N LYS A 207 17.45 5.19 2.42
CA LYS A 207 17.89 6.40 3.14
C LYS A 207 19.42 6.44 3.26
#